data_323a20ebaa7dcc87aa4789ef06a0c475
#
_entry.id   323a20ebaa7dcc87aa4789ef06a0c475
#
_cell.length_a   1.000
_cell.length_b   1.000
_cell.length_c   1.000
_cell.angle_alpha   90.00
_cell.angle_beta   90.00
_cell.angle_gamma   90.00
#
_symmetry.space_group_name_H-M   'P 1'
#
loop_
_entity.id
_entity.type
_entity.pdbx_description
1 polymer ?
#
loop_
_entity_poly.entity_id
_entity_poly.type
_entity_poly.pdbx_seq_one_letter_code
_entity_poly.pdbx_strand_id
1 'polypeptide(L)'
;MRHTLFLILIWLPLLICATDKNVNITIKLSTELSQTEQWIYASGYVGANEYAILDSVKVNKGDTQTKLSFDIYEGMSIYILCAEKGPVNLFFHIEPNTNCEIEIDENMDGRYPRPMKGNDMQNELLAFDNKILYIGKKSEDQSLPEDSIRYYKAKLTEAYIKEIHKTQYPTLACSENFVQNFFAVLF
;
A
#
# COMPACT_ATOMS: atom_id res chain seq x y z
N MET A 1 -45.66 33.82 -0.81
CA MET A 1 -44.22 33.93 -0.62
C MET A 1 -43.64 33.13 0.56
N ARG A 2 -44.41 32.57 1.48
CA ARG A 2 -43.91 31.82 2.66
C ARG A 2 -43.56 30.33 2.41
N HIS A 3 -44.09 29.74 1.32
CA HIS A 3 -43.90 28.30 1.04
C HIS A 3 -42.66 28.01 0.17
N THR A 4 -42.16 29.00 -0.57
CA THR A 4 -40.97 28.83 -1.43
C THR A 4 -39.65 28.80 -0.60
N LEU A 5 -39.63 29.46 0.55
CA LEU A 5 -38.44 29.44 1.44
C LEU A 5 -38.24 28.10 2.13
N PHE A 6 -39.32 27.36 2.38
CA PHE A 6 -39.26 26.06 3.05
C PHE A 6 -38.72 24.94 2.15
N LEU A 7 -38.98 25.03 0.85
CA LEU A 7 -38.45 24.05 -0.12
C LEU A 7 -36.95 24.21 -0.37
N ILE A 8 -36.41 25.42 -0.28
CA ILE A 8 -34.95 25.64 -0.43
C ILE A 8 -34.18 25.10 0.73
N LEU A 9 -34.74 25.14 1.95
CA LEU A 9 -34.10 24.59 3.17
C LEU A 9 -34.06 23.07 3.23
N ILE A 10 -34.95 22.38 2.53
CA ILE A 10 -34.98 20.90 2.47
C ILE A 10 -33.95 20.36 1.46
N TRP A 11 -33.56 21.15 0.46
CA TRP A 11 -32.58 20.75 -0.55
C TRP A 11 -31.13 21.11 -0.17
N LEU A 12 -30.93 21.99 0.81
CA LEU A 12 -29.58 22.35 1.28
C LEU A 12 -28.80 21.18 1.94
N PRO A 13 -29.38 20.28 2.74
CA PRO A 13 -28.61 19.19 3.32
C PRO A 13 -28.25 18.06 2.33
N LEU A 14 -28.85 18.00 1.14
CA LEU A 14 -28.50 17.01 0.12
C LEU A 14 -27.26 17.39 -0.72
N LEU A 15 -26.77 18.61 -0.58
CA LEU A 15 -25.55 19.09 -1.24
C LEU A 15 -24.29 18.96 -0.38
N ILE A 16 -24.38 18.44 0.84
CA ILE A 16 -23.28 18.47 1.81
C ILE A 16 -22.70 17.07 2.09
N CYS A 17 -22.65 16.16 1.18
CA CYS A 17 -21.91 14.91 1.44
C CYS A 17 -21.39 14.19 0.21
N ALA A 18 -20.60 14.89 -0.56
CA ALA A 18 -19.55 14.22 -1.31
C ALA A 18 -18.22 14.80 -0.80
N THR A 19 -17.83 14.44 0.41
CA THR A 19 -16.44 14.64 0.82
C THR A 19 -15.62 13.74 -0.09
N ASP A 20 -14.82 14.33 -0.97
CA ASP A 20 -13.87 13.57 -1.76
C ASP A 20 -13.02 12.75 -0.79
N LYS A 21 -12.99 11.45 -1.04
CA LYS A 21 -12.15 10.53 -0.25
C LYS A 21 -10.70 10.93 -0.40
N ASN A 22 -9.96 10.89 0.71
CA ASN A 22 -8.58 11.37 0.71
C ASN A 22 -7.59 10.37 0.10
N VAL A 23 -8.02 9.14 -0.19
CA VAL A 23 -7.23 8.15 -0.93
C VAL A 23 -8.04 7.65 -2.12
N ASN A 24 -7.39 7.64 -3.28
CA ASN A 24 -7.95 7.11 -4.51
C ASN A 24 -6.93 6.20 -5.19
N ILE A 25 -7.31 4.95 -5.45
CA ILE A 25 -6.46 3.97 -6.10
C ILE A 25 -7.13 3.55 -7.41
N THR A 26 -6.53 3.90 -8.53
CA THR A 26 -6.94 3.37 -9.83
C THR A 26 -6.21 2.05 -10.07
N ILE A 27 -6.96 1.00 -10.29
CA ILE A 27 -6.45 -0.36 -10.49
C ILE A 27 -6.66 -0.74 -11.95
N LYS A 28 -5.59 -0.99 -12.68
CA LYS A 28 -5.61 -1.61 -13.99
C LYS A 28 -5.49 -3.13 -13.84
N LEU A 29 -6.32 -3.83 -14.57
CA LEU A 29 -6.42 -5.29 -14.51
C LEU A 29 -5.71 -5.91 -15.71
N SER A 30 -5.00 -7.01 -15.48
CA SER A 30 -4.51 -7.84 -16.59
C SER A 30 -5.69 -8.34 -17.42
N THR A 31 -5.38 -8.80 -18.64
CA THR A 31 -6.40 -9.39 -19.53
C THR A 31 -7.09 -10.58 -18.86
N GLU A 32 -6.36 -11.36 -18.08
CA GLU A 32 -6.85 -12.54 -17.42
C GLU A 32 -7.80 -12.21 -16.26
N LEU A 33 -7.44 -11.26 -15.42
CA LEU A 33 -8.30 -10.77 -14.34
C LEU A 33 -9.58 -10.10 -14.87
N SER A 34 -9.51 -9.44 -16.02
CA SER A 34 -10.65 -8.78 -16.65
C SER A 34 -11.67 -9.75 -17.28
N GLN A 35 -11.34 -11.02 -17.46
CA GLN A 35 -12.26 -12.04 -18.02
C GLN A 35 -13.27 -12.59 -17.01
N THR A 36 -13.11 -12.27 -15.72
CA THR A 36 -13.92 -12.85 -14.64
C THR A 36 -14.59 -11.72 -13.85
N GLU A 37 -15.86 -11.90 -13.55
CA GLU A 37 -16.55 -11.06 -12.57
C GLU A 37 -16.00 -11.38 -11.19
N GLN A 38 -15.60 -10.36 -10.42
CA GLN A 38 -14.97 -10.54 -9.11
C GLN A 38 -15.10 -9.29 -8.22
N TRP A 39 -14.88 -9.48 -6.93
CA TRP A 39 -14.74 -8.39 -6.00
C TRP A 39 -13.26 -8.08 -5.74
N ILE A 40 -12.94 -6.78 -5.69
CA ILE A 40 -11.65 -6.28 -5.26
C ILE A 40 -11.87 -5.48 -3.97
N TYR A 41 -11.07 -5.76 -2.97
CA TYR A 41 -11.14 -5.13 -1.66
C TYR A 41 -9.85 -4.37 -1.38
N ALA A 42 -9.98 -3.17 -0.80
CA ALA A 42 -8.90 -2.51 -0.06
C ALA A 42 -9.12 -2.75 1.42
N SER A 43 -8.11 -3.19 2.12
CA SER A 43 -8.16 -3.44 3.55
C SER A 43 -6.88 -3.01 4.24
N GLY A 44 -6.91 -2.84 5.56
CA GLY A 44 -5.77 -2.42 6.33
C GLY A 44 -6.05 -2.44 7.83
N TYR A 45 -5.02 -2.17 8.62
CA TYR A 45 -5.15 -2.05 10.06
C TYR A 45 -5.58 -0.63 10.45
N VAL A 46 -6.77 -0.52 11.02
CA VAL A 46 -7.31 0.73 11.56
C VAL A 46 -7.16 0.70 13.09
N GLY A 47 -6.06 1.32 13.59
CA GLY A 47 -5.68 1.18 15.00
C GLY A 47 -4.79 -0.04 15.28
N ALA A 48 -4.49 -0.29 16.56
CA ALA A 48 -3.40 -1.19 16.95
C ALA A 48 -3.60 -2.67 16.57
N ASN A 49 -4.87 -3.15 16.42
CA ASN A 49 -5.15 -4.57 16.13
C ASN A 49 -6.45 -4.80 15.35
N GLU A 50 -7.04 -3.77 14.79
CA GLU A 50 -8.31 -3.88 14.06
C GLU A 50 -8.06 -3.89 12.56
N TYR A 51 -8.32 -5.02 11.93
CA TYR A 51 -8.24 -5.16 10.48
C TYR A 51 -9.62 -4.90 9.88
N ALA A 52 -9.70 -3.97 8.95
CA ALA A 52 -10.96 -3.54 8.35
C ALA A 52 -10.89 -3.51 6.83
N ILE A 53 -12.02 -3.75 6.20
CA ILE A 53 -12.23 -3.43 4.78
C ILE A 53 -12.51 -1.93 4.70
N LEU A 54 -11.65 -1.21 3.97
CA LEU A 54 -11.72 0.24 3.78
C LEU A 54 -12.64 0.60 2.61
N ASP A 55 -12.61 -0.21 1.56
CA ASP A 55 -13.48 -0.08 0.38
C ASP A 55 -13.52 -1.39 -0.39
N SER A 56 -14.55 -1.53 -1.23
CA SER A 56 -14.70 -2.69 -2.11
C SER A 56 -15.41 -2.30 -3.40
N VAL A 57 -15.03 -2.95 -4.49
CA VAL A 57 -15.62 -2.73 -5.79
C VAL A 57 -15.87 -4.05 -6.52
N LYS A 58 -17.03 -4.15 -7.13
CA LYS A 58 -17.33 -5.25 -8.04
C LYS A 58 -16.82 -4.92 -9.43
N VAL A 59 -16.01 -5.78 -9.98
CA VAL A 59 -15.51 -5.72 -11.35
C VAL A 59 -16.33 -6.66 -12.19
N ASN A 60 -16.88 -6.17 -13.31
CA ASN A 60 -17.61 -7.00 -14.25
C ASN A 60 -16.66 -7.57 -15.30
N LYS A 61 -17.08 -8.65 -15.94
CA LYS A 61 -16.34 -9.21 -17.07
C LYS A 61 -16.17 -8.17 -18.17
N GLY A 62 -14.93 -7.93 -18.59
CA GLY A 62 -14.55 -6.95 -19.61
C GLY A 62 -14.08 -5.62 -19.07
N ASP A 63 -14.25 -5.34 -17.77
CA ASP A 63 -13.68 -4.16 -17.16
C ASP A 63 -12.17 -4.29 -17.08
N THR A 64 -11.44 -3.33 -17.67
CA THR A 64 -9.98 -3.31 -17.68
C THR A 64 -9.39 -2.45 -16.58
N GLN A 65 -10.23 -1.67 -15.89
CA GLN A 65 -9.82 -0.85 -14.76
C GLN A 65 -10.98 -0.64 -13.80
N THR A 66 -10.63 -0.36 -12.56
CA THR A 66 -11.56 0.01 -11.51
C THR A 66 -10.95 1.00 -10.54
N LYS A 67 -11.73 1.49 -9.57
CA LYS A 67 -11.26 2.47 -8.59
C LYS A 67 -11.75 2.10 -7.20
N LEU A 68 -10.85 2.19 -6.23
CA LEU A 68 -11.15 2.17 -4.81
C LEU A 68 -10.94 3.57 -4.22
N SER A 69 -11.80 3.99 -3.29
CA SER A 69 -11.75 5.32 -2.69
C SER A 69 -12.18 5.27 -1.24
N PHE A 70 -11.30 5.66 -0.33
CA PHE A 70 -11.53 5.61 1.12
C PHE A 70 -10.79 6.72 1.86
N ASP A 71 -11.02 6.84 3.15
CA ASP A 71 -10.33 7.80 4.02
C ASP A 71 -9.39 7.09 4.97
N ILE A 72 -8.21 7.67 5.15
CA ILE A 72 -7.26 7.32 6.20
C ILE A 72 -6.77 8.59 6.90
N TYR A 73 -6.40 8.49 8.16
CA TYR A 73 -5.93 9.63 8.96
C TYR A 73 -4.42 9.72 9.04
N GLU A 74 -3.74 8.61 8.86
CA GLU A 74 -2.27 8.49 8.89
C GLU A 74 -1.80 7.50 7.84
N GLY A 75 -0.51 7.53 7.52
CA GLY A 75 0.08 6.57 6.61
C GLY A 75 -0.03 5.14 7.13
N MET A 76 -0.37 4.21 6.25
CA MET A 76 -0.59 2.82 6.61
C MET A 76 -0.28 1.84 5.47
N SER A 77 -0.20 0.56 5.82
CA SER A 77 -0.14 -0.50 4.83
C SER A 77 -1.55 -0.86 4.36
N ILE A 78 -1.73 -0.84 3.04
CA ILE A 78 -2.98 -1.26 2.37
C ILE A 78 -2.76 -2.62 1.73
N TYR A 79 -3.75 -3.50 1.86
CA TYR A 79 -3.82 -4.80 1.22
C TYR A 79 -4.90 -4.76 0.14
N ILE A 80 -4.55 -5.16 -1.08
CA ILE A 80 -5.49 -5.33 -2.20
C ILE A 80 -5.72 -6.81 -2.38
N LEU A 81 -6.96 -7.23 -2.24
CA LEU A 81 -7.39 -8.63 -2.31
C LEU A 81 -8.35 -8.82 -3.48
N CYS A 82 -8.11 -9.84 -4.33
CA CYS A 82 -9.04 -10.29 -5.35
C CYS A 82 -9.63 -11.64 -4.94
N ALA A 83 -10.95 -11.70 -4.78
CA ALA A 83 -11.60 -12.82 -4.07
C ALA A 83 -11.73 -14.14 -4.87
N GLU A 84 -11.76 -14.15 -6.21
CA GLU A 84 -12.24 -15.32 -6.95
C GLU A 84 -11.22 -16.09 -7.78
N LYS A 85 -10.05 -15.54 -8.09
CA LYS A 85 -9.04 -16.21 -8.94
C LYS A 85 -7.74 -16.61 -8.24
N GLY A 86 -7.81 -16.90 -6.97
CA GLY A 86 -6.62 -17.15 -6.16
C GLY A 86 -6.13 -15.85 -5.53
N PRO A 87 -5.25 -15.92 -4.55
CA PRO A 87 -4.93 -14.80 -3.72
C PRO A 87 -4.03 -13.82 -4.45
N VAL A 88 -4.62 -12.91 -5.23
CA VAL A 88 -3.93 -11.63 -5.40
C VAL A 88 -4.02 -10.96 -4.04
N ASN A 89 -2.94 -11.02 -3.31
CA ASN A 89 -2.81 -10.42 -1.99
C ASN A 89 -1.61 -9.49 -2.02
N LEU A 90 -1.86 -8.28 -2.52
CA LEU A 90 -0.83 -7.27 -2.66
C LEU A 90 -0.87 -6.31 -1.49
N PHE A 91 0.29 -5.90 -0.99
CA PHE A 91 0.35 -4.81 -0.04
C PHE A 91 1.37 -3.73 -0.45
N PHE A 92 1.08 -2.51 -0.05
CA PHE A 92 1.93 -1.34 -0.22
C PHE A 92 1.60 -0.28 0.83
N HIS A 93 2.52 0.65 1.03
CA HIS A 93 2.32 1.75 1.97
C HIS A 93 1.70 2.94 1.26
N ILE A 94 0.84 3.68 1.97
CA ILE A 94 0.13 4.84 1.43
C ILE A 94 -0.04 5.92 2.50
N GLU A 95 0.00 7.17 2.08
CA GLU A 95 -0.27 8.34 2.93
C GLU A 95 -1.66 8.92 2.63
N PRO A 96 -2.26 9.69 3.56
CA PRO A 96 -3.45 10.48 3.27
C PRO A 96 -3.24 11.41 2.06
N ASN A 97 -4.31 11.71 1.36
CA ASN A 97 -4.34 12.55 0.15
C ASN A 97 -3.58 11.96 -1.05
N THR A 98 -3.42 10.64 -1.08
CA THR A 98 -2.78 9.95 -2.21
C THR A 98 -3.78 9.61 -3.30
N ASN A 99 -3.41 9.96 -4.54
CA ASN A 99 -4.08 9.50 -5.74
C ASN A 99 -3.07 8.68 -6.56
N CYS A 100 -3.21 7.36 -6.56
CA CYS A 100 -2.24 6.49 -7.20
C CYS A 100 -2.86 5.53 -8.21
N GLU A 101 -1.99 4.97 -9.05
CA GLU A 101 -2.34 3.98 -10.06
C GLU A 101 -1.46 2.75 -9.89
N ILE A 102 -2.09 1.57 -9.90
CA ILE A 102 -1.43 0.27 -9.86
C ILE A 102 -1.93 -0.62 -11.01
N GLU A 103 -1.08 -1.54 -11.42
CA GLU A 103 -1.43 -2.61 -12.35
C GLU A 103 -1.34 -3.95 -11.62
N ILE A 104 -2.39 -4.74 -11.67
CA ILE A 104 -2.41 -6.05 -11.04
C ILE A 104 -2.60 -7.18 -12.06
N ASP A 105 -1.93 -8.27 -11.80
CA ASP A 105 -2.08 -9.53 -12.54
C ASP A 105 -2.34 -10.70 -11.59
N GLU A 106 -2.78 -11.81 -12.12
CA GLU A 106 -3.21 -13.01 -11.39
C GLU A 106 -2.08 -13.73 -10.63
N ASN A 107 -0.84 -13.38 -10.89
CA ASN A 107 0.34 -14.02 -10.26
C ASN A 107 0.95 -13.16 -9.17
N MET A 108 0.38 -11.98 -8.90
CA MET A 108 0.92 -11.07 -7.90
C MET A 108 0.53 -11.47 -6.48
N ASP A 109 1.53 -11.67 -5.64
CA ASP A 109 1.39 -11.92 -4.21
C ASP A 109 2.49 -11.18 -3.42
N GLY A 110 2.16 -10.69 -2.22
CA GLY A 110 3.10 -10.00 -1.36
C GLY A 110 3.22 -8.50 -1.63
N ARG A 111 4.43 -7.95 -1.42
CA ARG A 111 4.68 -6.53 -1.63
C ARG A 111 4.57 -6.15 -3.11
N TYR A 112 3.87 -5.06 -3.40
CA TYR A 112 3.76 -4.54 -4.76
C TYR A 112 5.15 -4.20 -5.34
N PRO A 113 5.58 -4.86 -6.43
CA PRO A 113 6.98 -4.86 -6.85
C PRO A 113 7.36 -3.77 -7.84
N ARG A 114 6.41 -2.91 -8.23
CA ARG A 114 6.60 -1.92 -9.30
C ARG A 114 6.50 -0.50 -8.76
N PRO A 115 7.12 0.49 -9.42
CA PRO A 115 6.85 1.89 -9.13
C PRO A 115 5.37 2.22 -9.30
N MET A 116 4.84 3.03 -8.38
CA MET A 116 3.45 3.45 -8.36
C MET A 116 3.35 4.91 -8.77
N LYS A 117 2.60 5.21 -9.82
CA LYS A 117 2.30 6.60 -10.18
C LYS A 117 1.47 7.24 -9.09
N GLY A 118 1.95 8.37 -8.54
CA GLY A 118 1.24 9.11 -7.50
C GLY A 118 1.40 8.57 -6.07
N ASN A 119 2.36 7.67 -5.82
CA ASN A 119 2.70 7.21 -4.47
C ASN A 119 4.24 7.24 -4.27
N ASP A 120 4.74 8.42 -3.94
CA ASP A 120 6.17 8.64 -3.79
C ASP A 120 6.76 7.89 -2.58
N MET A 121 5.99 7.71 -1.50
CA MET A 121 6.41 6.94 -0.35
C MET A 121 6.73 5.49 -0.71
N GLN A 122 5.83 4.81 -1.42
CA GLN A 122 6.07 3.44 -1.88
C GLN A 122 7.25 3.36 -2.86
N ASN A 123 7.42 4.36 -3.71
CA ASN A 123 8.54 4.43 -4.65
C ASN A 123 9.88 4.62 -3.94
N GLU A 124 9.94 5.44 -2.88
CA GLU A 124 11.12 5.60 -2.03
C GLU A 124 11.48 4.27 -1.35
N LEU A 125 10.49 3.57 -0.79
CA LEU A 125 10.70 2.25 -0.17
C LEU A 125 11.21 1.22 -1.17
N LEU A 126 10.61 1.15 -2.36
CA LEU A 126 11.03 0.23 -3.41
C LEU A 126 12.47 0.52 -3.88
N ALA A 127 12.83 1.79 -4.02
CA ALA A 127 14.18 2.21 -4.38
C ALA A 127 15.20 1.81 -3.30
N PHE A 128 14.83 1.94 -2.03
CA PHE A 128 15.67 1.51 -0.91
C PHE A 128 15.84 -0.02 -0.88
N ASP A 129 14.74 -0.78 -0.99
CA ASP A 129 14.77 -2.25 -1.03
C ASP A 129 15.71 -2.76 -2.15
N ASN A 130 15.60 -2.19 -3.34
CA ASN A 130 16.47 -2.54 -4.46
C ASN A 130 17.95 -2.24 -4.17
N LYS A 131 18.24 -1.15 -3.47
CA LYS A 131 19.60 -0.76 -3.10
C LYS A 131 20.22 -1.73 -2.10
N ILE A 132 19.44 -2.24 -1.13
CA ILE A 132 19.94 -3.14 -0.09
C ILE A 132 19.84 -4.62 -0.45
N LEU A 133 19.16 -4.98 -1.54
CA LEU A 133 18.88 -6.36 -1.92
C LEU A 133 20.14 -7.25 -1.95
N TYR A 134 21.24 -6.74 -2.51
CA TYR A 134 22.50 -7.48 -2.56
C TYR A 134 23.08 -7.70 -1.17
N ILE A 135 23.07 -6.67 -0.33
CA ILE A 135 23.60 -6.74 1.05
C ILE A 135 22.75 -7.70 1.87
N GLY A 136 21.43 -7.64 1.75
CA GLY A 136 20.49 -8.55 2.41
C GLY A 136 20.75 -10.00 2.03
N LYS A 137 20.84 -10.34 0.75
CA LYS A 137 21.16 -11.70 0.30
C LYS A 137 22.49 -12.22 0.87
N LYS A 138 23.51 -11.36 0.97
CA LYS A 138 24.80 -11.75 1.52
C LYS A 138 24.77 -11.90 3.04
N SER A 139 23.94 -11.15 3.74
CA SER A 139 23.78 -11.26 5.19
C SER A 139 23.10 -12.57 5.64
N GLU A 140 22.38 -13.23 4.72
CA GLU A 140 21.64 -14.48 4.96
C GLU A 140 22.34 -15.72 4.34
N ASP A 141 23.40 -15.52 3.56
CA ASP A 141 24.12 -16.56 2.83
C ASP A 141 24.98 -17.42 3.77
N GLN A 142 24.41 -18.51 4.25
CA GLN A 142 25.09 -19.45 5.15
C GLN A 142 26.30 -20.16 4.54
N SER A 143 26.55 -20.04 3.23
CA SER A 143 27.74 -20.56 2.57
C SER A 143 28.97 -19.67 2.80
N LEU A 144 28.79 -18.45 3.29
CA LEU A 144 29.86 -17.52 3.57
C LEU A 144 30.49 -17.76 4.96
N PRO A 145 31.77 -17.40 5.16
CA PRO A 145 32.38 -17.37 6.48
C PRO A 145 31.57 -16.46 7.42
N GLU A 146 31.52 -16.83 8.71
CA GLU A 146 30.75 -16.12 9.73
C GLU A 146 31.12 -14.62 9.82
N ASP A 147 32.41 -14.30 9.73
CA ASP A 147 32.86 -12.89 9.74
C ASP A 147 32.35 -12.10 8.52
N SER A 148 32.20 -12.75 7.38
CA SER A 148 31.58 -12.12 6.20
C SER A 148 30.10 -11.85 6.39
N ILE A 149 29.38 -12.80 6.98
CA ILE A 149 27.97 -12.64 7.33
C ILE A 149 27.79 -11.47 8.31
N ARG A 150 28.61 -11.42 9.38
CA ARG A 150 28.62 -10.31 10.34
C ARG A 150 28.89 -8.97 9.68
N TYR A 151 29.85 -8.90 8.76
CA TYR A 151 30.15 -7.70 8.00
C TYR A 151 28.91 -7.22 7.19
N TYR A 152 28.25 -8.13 6.45
CA TYR A 152 27.08 -7.76 5.68
C TYR A 152 25.87 -7.39 6.55
N LYS A 153 25.67 -8.02 7.70
CA LYS A 153 24.67 -7.62 8.69
C LYS A 153 24.92 -6.20 9.20
N ALA A 154 26.17 -5.87 9.56
CA ALA A 154 26.53 -4.52 10.00
C ALA A 154 26.29 -3.47 8.90
N LYS A 155 26.60 -3.80 7.63
CA LYS A 155 26.35 -2.93 6.48
C LYS A 155 24.85 -2.73 6.23
N LEU A 156 24.04 -3.76 6.42
CA LEU A 156 22.59 -3.69 6.30
C LEU A 156 22.01 -2.77 7.39
N THR A 157 22.44 -2.93 8.63
CA THR A 157 22.06 -2.05 9.75
C THR A 157 22.40 -0.58 9.46
N GLU A 158 23.63 -0.31 9.01
CA GLU A 158 24.08 1.04 8.65
C GLU A 158 23.18 1.65 7.56
N ALA A 159 22.80 0.85 6.54
CA ALA A 159 21.91 1.29 5.47
C ALA A 159 20.50 1.64 5.98
N TYR A 160 19.93 0.83 6.87
CA TYR A 160 18.62 1.11 7.49
C TYR A 160 18.66 2.36 8.35
N ILE A 161 19.64 2.52 9.22
CA ILE A 161 19.79 3.72 10.07
C ILE A 161 19.87 4.98 9.20
N LYS A 162 20.66 4.91 8.13
CA LYS A 162 20.84 6.04 7.22
C LYS A 162 19.55 6.40 6.47
N GLU A 163 18.75 5.41 6.09
CA GLU A 163 17.48 5.65 5.39
C GLU A 163 16.43 6.20 6.36
N ILE A 164 16.32 5.70 7.60
CA ILE A 164 15.42 6.24 8.64
C ILE A 164 15.68 7.73 8.87
N HIS A 165 16.95 8.15 8.89
CA HIS A 165 17.30 9.58 9.06
C HIS A 165 17.07 10.43 7.81
N LYS A 166 16.95 9.80 6.65
CA LYS A 166 16.82 10.50 5.37
C LYS A 166 15.34 10.63 4.94
N THR A 167 14.52 9.62 5.23
CA THR A 167 13.15 9.59 4.73
C THR A 167 12.32 10.73 5.29
N GLN A 168 11.50 11.31 4.43
CA GLN A 168 10.50 12.31 4.82
C GLN A 168 9.18 11.68 5.29
N TYR A 169 9.08 10.35 5.26
CA TYR A 169 7.87 9.60 5.60
C TYR A 169 8.03 8.90 6.96
N PRO A 170 7.49 9.47 8.06
CA PRO A 170 7.57 8.85 9.39
C PRO A 170 7.02 7.42 9.42
N THR A 171 5.99 7.14 8.65
CA THR A 171 5.38 5.82 8.52
C THR A 171 6.35 4.77 8.02
N LEU A 172 7.24 5.12 7.09
CA LEU A 172 8.29 4.20 6.64
C LEU A 172 9.31 3.92 7.75
N ALA A 173 9.71 4.95 8.49
CA ALA A 173 10.64 4.79 9.61
C ALA A 173 10.09 3.88 10.72
N CYS A 174 8.78 3.86 10.90
CA CYS A 174 8.07 3.05 11.91
C CYS A 174 7.49 1.75 11.35
N SER A 175 7.64 1.46 10.05
CA SER A 175 7.07 0.25 9.46
C SER A 175 7.67 -1.01 10.07
N GLU A 176 6.86 -2.05 10.29
CA GLU A 176 7.30 -3.32 10.86
C GLU A 176 8.51 -3.91 10.15
N ASN A 177 8.59 -3.74 8.83
CA ASN A 177 9.72 -4.22 8.04
C ASN A 177 11.04 -3.53 8.39
N PHE A 178 11.02 -2.21 8.63
CA PHE A 178 12.19 -1.48 9.09
C PHE A 178 12.58 -1.91 10.51
N VAL A 179 11.61 -1.99 11.41
CA VAL A 179 11.81 -2.35 12.82
C VAL A 179 12.23 -3.82 12.95
N GLN A 180 11.53 -4.75 12.30
CA GLN A 180 11.85 -6.18 12.37
C GLN A 180 13.22 -6.51 11.77
N ASN A 181 13.54 -5.95 10.60
CA ASN A 181 14.85 -6.15 9.99
C ASN A 181 15.97 -5.49 10.81
N PHE A 182 15.71 -4.33 11.43
CA PHE A 182 16.65 -3.68 12.31
C PHE A 182 16.97 -4.55 13.54
N PHE A 183 15.95 -5.10 14.21
CA PHE A 183 16.16 -5.98 15.37
C PHE A 183 16.72 -7.35 14.99
N ALA A 184 16.30 -7.96 13.87
CA ALA A 184 16.85 -9.24 13.41
C ALA A 184 18.34 -9.18 13.05
N VAL A 185 18.88 -7.99 12.82
CA VAL A 185 20.31 -7.79 12.56
C VAL A 185 21.12 -7.55 13.86
N LEU A 186 20.44 -7.06 14.93
CA LEU A 186 21.10 -6.76 16.20
C LEU A 186 21.20 -7.99 17.14
N PHE A 187 20.38 -9.01 16.93
CA PHE A 187 20.33 -10.26 17.70
C PHE A 187 20.53 -11.48 16.81
#